data_2c4ab78610a7ed18dc928e110dfd5da8
#
_entry.id   2c4ab78610a7ed18dc928e110dfd5da8
#
_cell.length_a   1.000
_cell.length_b   1.000
_cell.length_c   1.000
_cell.angle_alpha   90.00
_cell.angle_beta   90.00
_cell.angle_gamma   90.00
#
_symmetry.space_group_name_H-M   'P 1'
#
loop_
_entity.id
_entity.type
_entity.pdbx_description
1 polymer ?
#
loop_
_entity_poly.entity_id
_entity_poly.type
_entity_poly.pdbx_seq_one_letter_code
_entity_poly.pdbx_strand_id
1 'polypeptide(L)'
;YTCSDGTVNDESSTKTGDCKLVTKHVNQWTQNWMEVPERRVLYDTYARINELKIKEPVFNGTVSLSSGTFTPSIYISDNTISDPNTIKNVVILSNFSTTSQNITGNFPYVGTWYNLMDDTPLEVVATTDKITIESGGFRMYGNKPTSLSTTKYDDLKTIRLYPNPSKNYFKINSNTNTVQIFSITGQLVKRFEKKSSEYEFTISDLNNGIYM
;
A
#
# COMPACT_ATOMS: atom_id res chain seq x y z
N TYR A 1 18.55 4.11 15.38
CA TYR A 1 18.13 4.93 16.52
C TYR A 1 19.10 6.08 16.73
N THR A 2 18.61 7.29 16.77
CA THR A 2 19.39 8.49 17.12
C THR A 2 19.19 8.77 18.60
N CYS A 3 20.27 8.92 19.33
CA CYS A 3 20.27 9.15 20.76
C CYS A 3 19.89 10.60 21.09
N SER A 4 19.56 10.88 22.34
CA SER A 4 19.23 12.25 22.80
C SER A 4 20.37 13.26 22.61
N ASP A 5 21.62 12.79 22.55
CA ASP A 5 22.80 13.60 22.26
C ASP A 5 23.07 13.81 20.75
N GLY A 6 22.18 13.36 19.88
CA GLY A 6 22.31 13.44 18.41
C GLY A 6 23.21 12.40 17.79
N THR A 7 23.85 11.50 18.55
CA THR A 7 24.68 10.43 18.03
C THR A 7 23.84 9.22 17.63
N VAL A 8 24.38 8.36 16.76
CA VAL A 8 23.74 7.10 16.41
C VAL A 8 24.07 6.05 17.47
N ASN A 9 23.07 5.28 17.89
CA ASN A 9 23.31 4.14 18.78
C ASN A 9 24.18 3.13 18.06
N ASP A 10 25.34 2.86 18.62
CA ASP A 10 26.32 1.92 18.12
C ASP A 10 26.65 0.84 19.17
N GLU A 11 27.51 -0.09 18.82
CA GLU A 11 27.94 -1.17 19.71
C GLU A 11 28.91 -0.73 20.81
N SER A 12 29.20 0.55 20.94
CA SER A 12 30.16 1.06 21.91
C SER A 12 29.68 0.84 23.34
N SER A 13 30.46 0.07 24.10
CA SER A 13 30.22 -0.15 25.53
C SER A 13 30.43 1.10 26.39
N THR A 14 30.98 2.16 25.82
CA THR A 14 31.25 3.42 26.50
C THR A 14 30.04 4.34 26.55
N LYS A 15 28.99 4.06 25.73
CA LYS A 15 27.77 4.84 25.72
C LYS A 15 26.97 4.62 26.99
N THR A 16 26.31 5.69 27.45
CA THR A 16 25.47 5.72 28.65
C THR A 16 24.06 6.22 28.29
N GLY A 17 23.13 6.06 29.22
CA GLY A 17 21.76 6.51 29.02
C GLY A 17 21.04 5.75 27.90
N ASP A 18 20.31 6.47 27.07
CA ASP A 18 19.52 5.91 25.98
C ASP A 18 20.36 5.42 24.76
N CYS A 19 21.63 5.77 24.77
CA CYS A 19 22.59 5.36 23.74
C CYS A 19 23.35 4.08 24.06
N LYS A 20 23.11 3.49 25.21
CA LYS A 20 23.70 2.21 25.59
C LYS A 20 23.06 1.08 24.80
N LEU A 21 23.86 0.20 24.19
CA LEU A 21 23.37 -0.90 23.35
C LEU A 21 22.27 -1.75 24.01
N VAL A 22 22.42 -2.03 25.30
CA VAL A 22 21.49 -2.86 26.08
C VAL A 22 20.26 -2.09 26.60
N THR A 23 20.21 -0.78 26.40
CA THR A 23 19.07 0.04 26.85
C THR A 23 17.90 -0.15 25.90
N LYS A 24 16.73 -0.47 26.43
CA LYS A 24 15.50 -0.48 25.63
C LYS A 24 15.22 0.93 25.14
N HIS A 25 15.06 1.05 23.83
CA HIS A 25 14.68 2.32 23.23
C HIS A 25 13.25 2.70 23.64
N VAL A 26 12.99 4.01 23.72
CA VAL A 26 11.65 4.55 23.93
C VAL A 26 10.69 4.06 22.86
N ASN A 27 9.44 4.01 23.23
CA ASN A 27 8.40 3.56 22.34
C ASN A 27 8.37 4.42 21.06
N GLN A 28 8.32 3.73 19.94
CA GLN A 28 8.40 4.30 18.58
C GLN A 28 7.32 5.34 18.30
N TRP A 29 6.19 5.30 18.99
CA TRP A 29 5.11 6.28 18.88
C TRP A 29 5.53 7.70 19.25
N THR A 30 6.46 7.87 20.16
CA THR A 30 6.97 9.18 20.58
C THR A 30 8.02 9.76 19.64
N GLN A 31 8.49 8.97 18.67
CA GLN A 31 9.55 9.35 17.74
C GLN A 31 9.05 9.58 16.30
N ASN A 32 7.74 9.69 16.12
CA ASN A 32 7.10 9.92 14.82
C ASN A 32 7.65 9.01 13.71
N TRP A 33 7.81 7.73 14.00
CA TRP A 33 8.43 6.76 13.09
C TRP A 33 7.83 6.77 11.68
N MET A 34 6.53 7.03 11.59
CA MET A 34 5.80 7.05 10.32
C MET A 34 6.03 8.33 9.50
N GLU A 35 6.65 9.35 10.09
CA GLU A 35 7.01 10.59 9.39
C GLU A 35 8.36 10.48 8.67
N VAL A 36 9.14 9.44 8.96
CA VAL A 36 10.41 9.16 8.27
C VAL A 36 10.10 8.35 6.99
N PRO A 37 10.39 8.89 5.79
CA PRO A 37 9.97 8.28 4.51
C PRO A 37 10.40 6.83 4.34
N GLU A 38 11.64 6.50 4.69
CA GLU A 38 12.19 5.14 4.55
C GLU A 38 11.47 4.14 5.46
N ARG A 39 11.11 4.55 6.66
CA ARG A 39 10.35 3.72 7.60
C ARG A 39 8.91 3.55 7.14
N ARG A 40 8.34 4.60 6.56
CA ARG A 40 6.99 4.56 5.98
C ARG A 40 6.93 3.55 4.83
N VAL A 41 7.89 3.60 3.92
CA VAL A 41 7.99 2.64 2.80
C VAL A 41 8.06 1.21 3.33
N LEU A 42 8.88 0.95 4.36
CA LEU A 42 8.97 -0.37 4.95
C LEU A 42 7.63 -0.84 5.55
N TYR A 43 6.98 0.04 6.31
CA TYR A 43 5.66 -0.26 6.89
C TYR A 43 4.61 -0.56 5.82
N ASP A 44 4.50 0.28 4.81
CA ASP A 44 3.52 0.13 3.74
C ASP A 44 3.77 -1.15 2.91
N THR A 45 5.05 -1.50 2.70
CA THR A 45 5.44 -2.76 2.06
C THR A 45 4.97 -3.98 2.86
N TYR A 46 5.24 -4.01 4.18
CA TYR A 46 4.78 -5.09 5.04
C TYR A 46 3.26 -5.14 5.14
N ALA A 47 2.60 -4.00 5.25
CA ALA A 47 1.14 -3.93 5.28
C ALA A 47 0.54 -4.54 4.01
N ARG A 48 1.09 -4.19 2.83
CA ARG A 48 0.62 -4.73 1.55
C ARG A 48 0.85 -6.23 1.43
N ILE A 49 2.03 -6.72 1.79
CA ILE A 49 2.33 -8.17 1.75
C ILE A 49 1.41 -8.95 2.69
N ASN A 50 1.17 -8.46 3.90
CA ASN A 50 0.25 -9.09 4.84
C ASN A 50 -1.19 -9.09 4.32
N GLU A 51 -1.63 -7.99 3.73
CA GLU A 51 -2.95 -7.89 3.10
C GLU A 51 -3.12 -8.94 2.00
N LEU A 52 -2.16 -9.04 1.08
CA LEU A 52 -2.15 -10.04 0.02
C LEU A 52 -2.21 -11.47 0.61
N LYS A 53 -1.39 -11.76 1.61
CA LYS A 53 -1.36 -13.08 2.27
C LYS A 53 -2.70 -13.46 2.91
N ILE A 54 -3.43 -12.48 3.43
CA ILE A 54 -4.73 -12.71 4.10
C ILE A 54 -5.87 -12.82 3.07
N LYS A 55 -5.84 -11.99 2.03
CA LYS A 55 -6.99 -11.81 1.12
C LYS A 55 -6.93 -12.66 -0.14
N GLU A 56 -5.73 -12.97 -0.63
CA GLU A 56 -5.56 -13.73 -1.86
C GLU A 56 -5.33 -15.21 -1.58
N PRO A 57 -6.29 -16.09 -1.94
CA PRO A 57 -6.23 -17.53 -1.61
C PRO A 57 -4.98 -18.24 -2.13
N VAL A 58 -4.42 -17.80 -3.27
CA VAL A 58 -3.23 -18.38 -3.89
C VAL A 58 -2.04 -18.53 -2.95
N PHE A 59 -1.91 -17.66 -1.94
CA PHE A 59 -0.83 -17.71 -0.94
C PHE A 59 -0.94 -18.90 0.03
N ASN A 60 -2.02 -19.69 -0.03
CA ASN A 60 -2.16 -20.97 0.65
C ASN A 60 -1.86 -22.17 -0.27
N GLY A 61 -1.53 -21.92 -1.53
CA GLY A 61 -1.26 -22.94 -2.54
C GLY A 61 0.13 -23.58 -2.41
N THR A 62 0.53 -24.25 -3.47
CA THR A 62 1.82 -24.96 -3.58
C THR A 62 2.93 -23.96 -3.86
N VAL A 63 4.02 -24.04 -3.09
CA VAL A 63 5.19 -23.15 -3.20
C VAL A 63 6.36 -23.92 -3.80
N SER A 64 7.00 -23.34 -4.81
CA SER A 64 8.29 -23.78 -5.37
C SER A 64 9.31 -22.66 -5.15
N LEU A 65 10.43 -23.01 -4.51
CA LEU A 65 11.52 -22.07 -4.20
C LEU A 65 12.77 -22.43 -5.00
N SER A 66 13.30 -21.48 -5.76
CA SER A 66 14.64 -21.53 -6.32
C SER A 66 15.56 -20.64 -5.47
N SER A 67 16.47 -21.27 -4.73
CA SER A 67 17.40 -20.62 -3.82
C SER A 67 18.86 -21.00 -4.15
N GLY A 68 19.82 -20.53 -3.36
CA GLY A 68 21.25 -20.81 -3.54
C GLY A 68 22.00 -19.76 -4.35
N THR A 69 21.34 -18.65 -4.69
CA THR A 69 21.92 -17.47 -5.34
C THR A 69 21.50 -16.20 -4.60
N PHE A 70 22.13 -15.06 -4.95
CA PHE A 70 21.67 -13.75 -4.47
C PHE A 70 20.39 -13.26 -5.16
N THR A 71 19.85 -14.03 -6.11
CA THR A 71 18.62 -13.70 -6.84
C THR A 71 17.61 -14.86 -6.74
N PRO A 72 17.14 -15.20 -5.53
CA PRO A 72 16.16 -16.26 -5.36
C PRO A 72 14.82 -15.88 -5.99
N SER A 73 14.08 -16.92 -6.40
CA SER A 73 12.72 -16.76 -6.89
C SER A 73 11.77 -17.73 -6.20
N ILE A 74 10.50 -17.32 -6.08
CA ILE A 74 9.42 -18.14 -5.54
C ILE A 74 8.31 -18.18 -6.59
N TYR A 75 7.81 -19.38 -6.86
CA TYR A 75 6.58 -19.55 -7.61
C TYR A 75 5.52 -20.18 -6.70
N ILE A 76 4.33 -19.58 -6.68
CA ILE A 76 3.18 -20.06 -5.91
C ILE A 76 2.04 -20.33 -6.87
N SER A 77 1.38 -21.48 -6.75
CA SER A 77 0.23 -21.81 -7.57
C SER A 77 -0.86 -22.52 -6.77
N ASP A 78 -2.11 -22.22 -7.11
CA ASP A 78 -3.26 -22.93 -6.58
C ASP A 78 -4.24 -23.27 -7.71
N ASN A 79 -4.19 -24.52 -8.14
CA ASN A 79 -5.05 -25.06 -9.20
C ASN A 79 -6.46 -25.41 -8.72
N THR A 80 -6.73 -25.34 -7.42
CA THR A 80 -8.08 -25.58 -6.86
C THR A 80 -8.99 -24.37 -6.99
N ILE A 81 -8.42 -23.16 -7.19
CA ILE A 81 -9.17 -21.95 -7.43
C ILE A 81 -9.90 -22.07 -8.79
N SER A 82 -11.22 -22.06 -8.76
CA SER A 82 -12.06 -22.19 -9.96
C SER A 82 -12.39 -20.85 -10.62
N ASP A 83 -12.48 -19.77 -9.83
CA ASP A 83 -12.82 -18.44 -10.35
C ASP A 83 -11.73 -17.92 -11.30
N PRO A 84 -12.07 -17.60 -12.57
CA PRO A 84 -11.12 -17.13 -13.56
C PRO A 84 -10.57 -15.72 -13.27
N ASN A 85 -11.22 -14.94 -12.39
CA ASN A 85 -10.80 -13.58 -12.03
C ASN A 85 -9.90 -13.56 -10.80
N THR A 86 -9.76 -14.65 -10.09
CA THR A 86 -8.91 -14.77 -8.90
C THR A 86 -7.48 -15.14 -9.29
N ILE A 87 -6.51 -14.62 -8.54
CA ILE A 87 -5.09 -14.92 -8.72
C ILE A 87 -4.86 -16.41 -8.43
N LYS A 88 -4.27 -17.14 -9.39
CA LYS A 88 -3.92 -18.57 -9.28
C LYS A 88 -2.43 -18.83 -9.29
N ASN A 89 -1.66 -17.88 -9.83
CA ASN A 89 -0.23 -18.00 -10.02
C ASN A 89 0.46 -16.71 -9.57
N VAL A 90 1.52 -16.86 -8.79
CA VAL A 90 2.35 -15.75 -8.32
C VAL A 90 3.81 -16.08 -8.57
N VAL A 91 4.55 -15.14 -9.16
CA VAL A 91 5.99 -15.18 -9.34
C VAL A 91 6.62 -14.08 -8.52
N ILE A 92 7.54 -14.43 -7.61
CA ILE A 92 8.27 -13.47 -6.78
C ILE A 92 9.75 -13.57 -7.16
N LEU A 93 10.34 -12.44 -7.49
CA LEU A 93 11.75 -12.29 -7.84
C LEU A 93 12.39 -11.33 -6.87
N SER A 94 13.56 -11.68 -6.35
CA SER A 94 14.26 -10.86 -5.35
C SER A 94 15.73 -10.68 -5.73
N ASN A 95 16.30 -9.55 -5.36
CA ASN A 95 17.71 -9.24 -5.57
C ASN A 95 18.39 -8.89 -4.25
N PHE A 96 19.14 -9.82 -3.68
CA PHE A 96 19.93 -9.62 -2.46
C PHE A 96 21.39 -9.22 -2.74
N SER A 97 21.73 -8.91 -4.02
CA SER A 97 23.05 -8.40 -4.36
C SER A 97 23.14 -6.87 -4.14
N THR A 98 24.36 -6.35 -4.16
CA THR A 98 24.62 -4.91 -4.00
C THR A 98 24.49 -4.11 -5.29
N THR A 99 24.14 -4.76 -6.40
CA THR A 99 23.96 -4.14 -7.73
C THR A 99 22.65 -4.54 -8.34
N SER A 100 22.15 -3.74 -9.28
CA SER A 100 20.96 -4.08 -10.07
C SER A 100 21.19 -5.35 -10.89
N GLN A 101 20.22 -6.24 -10.95
CA GLN A 101 20.29 -7.53 -11.64
C GLN A 101 19.14 -7.69 -12.64
N ASN A 102 19.45 -8.34 -13.78
CA ASN A 102 18.47 -8.79 -14.76
C ASN A 102 18.10 -10.25 -14.46
N ILE A 103 17.01 -10.45 -13.76
CA ILE A 103 16.57 -11.76 -13.26
C ILE A 103 15.60 -12.38 -14.26
N THR A 104 15.81 -13.65 -14.61
CA THR A 104 14.87 -14.39 -15.45
C THR A 104 13.59 -14.64 -14.68
N GLY A 105 12.45 -14.24 -15.25
CA GLY A 105 11.14 -14.33 -14.61
C GLY A 105 10.66 -15.76 -14.37
N ASN A 106 10.99 -16.68 -15.29
CA ASN A 106 10.50 -18.06 -15.28
C ASN A 106 8.98 -18.14 -15.08
N PHE A 107 8.27 -17.27 -15.79
CA PHE A 107 6.81 -17.26 -15.76
C PHE A 107 6.27 -18.60 -16.31
N PRO A 108 5.19 -19.16 -15.74
CA PRO A 108 4.63 -20.44 -16.20
C PRO A 108 4.03 -20.34 -17.60
N TYR A 109 3.64 -19.15 -18.07
CA TYR A 109 3.09 -18.88 -19.40
C TYR A 109 3.21 -17.36 -19.74
N VAL A 110 3.09 -17.06 -21.02
CA VAL A 110 3.09 -15.70 -21.58
C VAL A 110 1.74 -15.00 -21.37
N GLY A 111 1.72 -13.68 -21.48
CA GLY A 111 0.53 -12.84 -21.36
C GLY A 111 0.69 -11.75 -20.31
N THR A 112 -0.40 -11.11 -19.95
CA THR A 112 -0.38 -10.00 -18.99
C THR A 112 -0.30 -10.52 -17.56
N TRP A 113 0.71 -10.06 -16.84
CA TRP A 113 0.91 -10.25 -15.42
C TRP A 113 0.82 -8.90 -14.70
N TYR A 114 0.52 -8.90 -13.41
CA TYR A 114 0.29 -7.69 -12.65
C TYR A 114 1.23 -7.65 -11.44
N ASN A 115 1.93 -6.54 -11.26
CA ASN A 115 2.72 -6.32 -10.04
C ASN A 115 1.76 -6.18 -8.85
N LEU A 116 1.75 -7.13 -7.94
CA LEU A 116 0.80 -7.18 -6.83
C LEU A 116 1.02 -6.08 -5.77
N MET A 117 2.11 -5.31 -5.86
CA MET A 117 2.35 -4.18 -4.97
C MET A 117 1.53 -2.94 -5.39
N ASP A 118 1.24 -2.77 -6.69
CA ASP A 118 0.61 -1.59 -7.24
C ASP A 118 -0.34 -1.85 -8.42
N ASP A 119 -0.59 -3.12 -8.74
CA ASP A 119 -1.42 -3.62 -9.85
C ASP A 119 -1.00 -3.13 -11.25
N THR A 120 0.23 -2.62 -11.41
CA THR A 120 0.75 -2.25 -12.73
C THR A 120 0.91 -3.48 -13.62
N PRO A 121 0.41 -3.44 -14.88
CA PRO A 121 0.52 -4.56 -15.80
C PRO A 121 1.94 -4.71 -16.34
N LEU A 122 2.35 -5.97 -16.54
CA LEU A 122 3.56 -6.39 -17.23
C LEU A 122 3.16 -7.36 -18.36
N GLU A 123 3.52 -7.05 -19.59
CA GLU A 123 3.33 -7.98 -20.70
C GLU A 123 4.54 -8.91 -20.80
N VAL A 124 4.31 -10.18 -20.56
CA VAL A 124 5.31 -11.25 -20.65
C VAL A 124 5.19 -11.89 -22.04
N VAL A 125 6.17 -11.63 -22.90
CA VAL A 125 6.20 -12.15 -24.27
C VAL A 125 6.98 -13.47 -24.39
N ALA A 126 7.89 -13.73 -23.46
CA ALA A 126 8.55 -15.03 -23.29
C ALA A 126 8.62 -15.41 -21.81
N THR A 127 8.40 -16.67 -21.50
CA THR A 127 8.43 -17.17 -20.10
C THR A 127 9.76 -16.90 -19.40
N THR A 128 10.82 -16.67 -20.18
CA THR A 128 12.18 -16.37 -19.73
C THR A 128 12.52 -14.88 -19.81
N ASP A 129 11.53 -14.01 -19.97
CA ASP A 129 11.76 -12.56 -19.97
C ASP A 129 12.52 -12.15 -18.71
N LYS A 130 13.45 -11.21 -18.92
CA LYS A 130 14.29 -10.70 -17.83
C LYS A 130 13.70 -9.44 -17.24
N ILE A 131 13.60 -9.44 -15.92
CA ILE A 131 13.12 -8.32 -15.14
C ILE A 131 14.30 -7.68 -14.43
N THR A 132 14.50 -6.37 -14.67
CA THR A 132 15.52 -5.61 -13.96
C THR A 132 15.04 -5.31 -12.55
N ILE A 133 15.80 -5.73 -11.55
CA ILE A 133 15.51 -5.47 -10.13
C ILE A 133 16.72 -4.80 -9.50
N GLU A 134 16.49 -3.67 -8.86
CA GLU A 134 17.49 -2.88 -8.14
C GLU A 134 18.07 -3.67 -6.94
N SER A 135 19.22 -3.23 -6.46
CA SER A 135 19.84 -3.79 -5.26
C SER A 135 18.87 -3.76 -4.06
N GLY A 136 18.72 -4.89 -3.39
CA GLY A 136 17.82 -5.05 -2.25
C GLY A 136 16.31 -5.02 -2.62
N GLY A 137 16.00 -4.95 -3.92
CA GLY A 137 14.63 -4.87 -4.41
C GLY A 137 13.97 -6.24 -4.62
N PHE A 138 12.67 -6.21 -4.85
CA PHE A 138 11.89 -7.38 -5.24
C PHE A 138 10.74 -6.98 -6.18
N ARG A 139 10.17 -7.97 -6.88
CA ARG A 139 8.94 -7.86 -7.64
C ARG A 139 8.06 -9.06 -7.35
N MET A 140 6.75 -8.84 -7.28
CA MET A 140 5.75 -9.89 -7.05
C MET A 140 4.67 -9.76 -8.12
N TYR A 141 4.59 -10.73 -9.02
CA TYR A 141 3.65 -10.72 -10.12
C TYR A 141 2.57 -11.77 -9.95
N GLY A 142 1.31 -11.37 -10.09
CA GLY A 142 0.16 -12.26 -10.17
C GLY A 142 -0.38 -12.36 -11.59
N ASN A 143 -1.00 -13.47 -11.94
CA ASN A 143 -1.63 -13.66 -13.25
C ASN A 143 -2.97 -12.91 -13.40
N LYS A 144 -3.42 -12.24 -12.37
CA LYS A 144 -4.57 -11.32 -12.33
C LYS A 144 -4.24 -10.15 -11.41
N PRO A 145 -4.89 -8.98 -11.58
CA PRO A 145 -4.81 -7.92 -10.60
C PRO A 145 -5.41 -8.39 -9.28
N THR A 146 -5.05 -7.73 -8.19
CA THR A 146 -5.59 -8.09 -6.87
C THR A 146 -7.10 -7.87 -6.83
N SER A 147 -7.81 -8.69 -6.03
CA SER A 147 -9.26 -8.50 -5.78
C SER A 147 -9.59 -7.15 -5.14
N LEU A 148 -8.56 -6.46 -4.66
CA LEU A 148 -8.61 -5.12 -4.06
C LEU A 148 -8.35 -4.00 -5.04
N SER A 149 -8.22 -4.29 -6.34
CA SER A 149 -8.09 -3.27 -7.38
C SER A 149 -9.39 -2.46 -7.55
N THR A 150 -9.89 -1.93 -6.44
CA THR A 150 -10.61 -0.66 -6.49
C THR A 150 -9.54 0.38 -6.82
N THR A 151 -9.73 1.08 -7.93
CA THR A 151 -8.92 2.24 -8.36
C THR A 151 -8.14 2.87 -7.22
N LYS A 152 -6.81 2.94 -7.39
CA LYS A 152 -5.91 3.55 -6.40
C LYS A 152 -6.58 4.75 -5.74
N TYR A 153 -6.88 4.62 -4.46
CA TYR A 153 -7.27 5.75 -3.61
C TYR A 153 -6.08 6.70 -3.35
N ASP A 154 -4.98 6.55 -4.11
CA ASP A 154 -3.76 7.34 -3.99
C ASP A 154 -3.91 8.80 -4.46
N ASP A 155 -5.02 9.14 -5.13
CA ASP A 155 -5.34 10.52 -5.50
C ASP A 155 -6.50 11.12 -4.69
N LEU A 156 -6.99 10.45 -3.69
CA LEU A 156 -7.75 11.15 -2.68
C LEU A 156 -6.77 11.97 -1.84
N LYS A 157 -6.33 13.12 -2.38
CA LYS A 157 -6.04 14.28 -1.53
C LYS A 157 -7.05 14.19 -0.42
N THR A 158 -6.59 13.98 0.81
CA THR A 158 -7.45 13.75 1.98
C THR A 158 -8.64 14.70 1.89
N ILE A 159 -9.82 14.19 1.51
CA ILE A 159 -11.00 15.05 1.40
C ILE A 159 -11.27 15.56 2.80
N ARG A 160 -11.12 16.85 2.96
CA ARG A 160 -11.38 17.52 4.24
C ARG A 160 -12.64 18.34 4.10
N LEU A 161 -13.54 18.11 5.01
CA LEU A 161 -14.74 18.89 5.20
C LEU A 161 -14.52 19.82 6.39
N TYR A 162 -14.68 21.13 6.17
CA TYR A 162 -14.47 22.12 7.21
C TYR A 162 -15.40 23.33 7.08
N PRO A 163 -15.82 23.95 8.20
CA PRO A 163 -15.64 23.45 9.55
C PRO A 163 -16.44 22.16 9.81
N ASN A 164 -15.95 21.33 10.72
CA ASN A 164 -16.65 20.17 11.24
C ASN A 164 -16.44 20.11 12.76
N PRO A 165 -17.46 20.37 13.59
CA PRO A 165 -18.88 20.63 13.23
C PRO A 165 -19.11 21.94 12.48
N SER A 166 -20.15 21.96 11.66
CA SER A 166 -20.58 23.13 10.89
C SER A 166 -21.96 23.62 11.32
N LYS A 167 -22.21 24.94 11.24
CA LYS A 167 -23.51 25.54 11.58
C LYS A 167 -24.36 25.84 10.35
N ASN A 168 -23.83 26.61 9.42
CA ASN A 168 -24.59 27.14 8.29
C ASN A 168 -24.06 26.66 6.94
N TYR A 169 -22.77 26.35 6.85
CA TYR A 169 -22.10 25.92 5.63
C TYR A 169 -20.88 25.06 5.94
N PHE A 170 -20.44 24.32 4.94
CA PHE A 170 -19.16 23.63 4.95
C PHE A 170 -18.45 23.81 3.61
N LYS A 171 -17.16 23.54 3.61
CA LYS A 171 -16.27 23.55 2.43
C LYS A 171 -15.62 22.19 2.27
N ILE A 172 -15.32 21.83 1.03
CA ILE A 172 -14.56 20.61 0.73
C ILE A 172 -13.32 21.02 -0.07
N ASN A 173 -12.17 20.47 0.30
CA ASN A 173 -10.88 20.73 -0.38
C ASN A 173 -10.69 19.89 -1.67
N SER A 174 -11.76 19.30 -2.19
CA SER A 174 -11.71 18.43 -3.38
C SER A 174 -12.48 19.03 -4.55
N ASN A 175 -12.03 18.71 -5.76
CA ASN A 175 -12.71 19.12 -7.00
C ASN A 175 -13.82 18.13 -7.35
N THR A 176 -14.87 18.07 -6.53
CA THR A 176 -16.05 17.22 -6.73
C THR A 176 -17.11 17.94 -7.55
N ASN A 177 -17.82 17.24 -8.42
CA ASN A 177 -18.92 17.79 -9.21
C ASN A 177 -20.27 17.69 -8.48
N THR A 178 -20.39 16.79 -7.52
CA THR A 178 -21.62 16.56 -6.77
C THR A 178 -21.29 16.25 -5.32
N VAL A 179 -22.07 16.80 -4.39
CA VAL A 179 -22.04 16.46 -2.96
C VAL A 179 -23.43 15.99 -2.55
N GLN A 180 -23.49 14.89 -1.84
CA GLN A 180 -24.74 14.34 -1.30
C GLN A 180 -24.61 14.20 0.21
N ILE A 181 -25.66 14.60 0.91
CA ILE A 181 -25.76 14.50 2.37
C ILE A 181 -26.79 13.45 2.72
N PHE A 182 -26.39 12.49 3.53
CA PHE A 182 -27.27 11.42 4.01
C PHE A 182 -27.47 11.53 5.53
N SER A 183 -28.64 11.14 5.99
CA SER A 183 -28.87 10.89 7.42
C SER A 183 -28.05 9.65 7.88
N ILE A 184 -27.91 9.47 9.18
CA ILE A 184 -27.28 8.26 9.75
C ILE A 184 -28.00 6.95 9.38
N THR A 185 -29.28 7.04 8.96
CA THR A 185 -30.08 5.90 8.48
C THR A 185 -29.92 5.64 6.97
N GLY A 186 -29.05 6.41 6.29
CA GLY A 186 -28.78 6.25 4.85
C GLY A 186 -29.79 6.93 3.93
N GLN A 187 -30.72 7.74 4.46
CA GLN A 187 -31.67 8.50 3.65
C GLN A 187 -30.98 9.72 3.06
N LEU A 188 -31.10 9.95 1.74
CA LEU A 188 -30.62 11.18 1.09
C LEU A 188 -31.40 12.37 1.61
N VAL A 189 -30.71 13.34 2.23
CA VAL A 189 -31.28 14.55 2.81
C VAL A 189 -31.13 15.75 1.87
N LYS A 190 -29.94 15.86 1.25
CA LYS A 190 -29.63 17.00 0.38
C LYS A 190 -28.62 16.62 -0.70
N ARG A 191 -28.75 17.23 -1.87
CA ARG A 191 -27.81 17.08 -2.98
C ARG A 191 -27.42 18.46 -3.50
N PHE A 192 -26.14 18.65 -3.74
CA PHE A 192 -25.58 19.83 -4.39
C PHE A 192 -24.93 19.42 -5.70
N GLU A 193 -25.16 20.19 -6.75
CA GLU A 193 -24.41 20.12 -8.00
C GLU A 193 -23.53 21.35 -8.08
N LYS A 194 -22.21 21.13 -8.15
CA LYS A 194 -21.22 22.20 -8.15
C LYS A 194 -21.28 22.98 -9.46
N LYS A 195 -21.54 24.25 -9.39
CA LYS A 195 -21.24 25.22 -10.45
C LYS A 195 -19.77 25.62 -10.32
N SER A 196 -19.08 25.74 -11.40
CA SER A 196 -17.61 25.71 -11.59
C SER A 196 -16.71 26.56 -10.64
N SER A 197 -17.22 27.31 -9.69
CA SER A 197 -16.45 28.15 -8.76
C SER A 197 -16.89 28.08 -7.30
N GLU A 198 -17.90 27.27 -6.95
CA GLU A 198 -18.40 27.18 -5.58
C GLU A 198 -17.60 26.17 -4.75
N TYR A 199 -17.01 26.62 -3.65
CA TYR A 199 -16.33 25.80 -2.64
C TYR A 199 -17.12 25.69 -1.33
N GLU A 200 -18.28 26.37 -1.25
CA GLU A 200 -19.08 26.51 -0.03
C GLU A 200 -20.49 25.96 -0.23
N PHE A 201 -20.91 25.04 0.63
CA PHE A 201 -22.20 24.35 0.55
C PHE A 201 -23.06 24.76 1.75
N THR A 202 -24.19 25.44 1.49
CA THR A 202 -25.09 25.94 2.54
C THR A 202 -25.99 24.84 3.09
N ILE A 203 -26.01 24.72 4.42
CA ILE A 203 -26.79 23.72 5.17
C ILE A 203 -27.65 24.34 6.29
N SER A 204 -27.90 25.62 6.23
CA SER A 204 -28.67 26.35 7.26
C SER A 204 -30.10 25.87 7.40
N ASP A 205 -30.62 25.13 6.42
CA ASP A 205 -31.96 24.52 6.37
C ASP A 205 -31.99 23.11 6.97
N LEU A 206 -30.85 22.54 7.35
CA LEU A 206 -30.81 21.23 7.98
C LEU A 206 -30.98 21.35 9.51
N ASN A 207 -31.70 20.42 10.08
CA ASN A 207 -31.83 20.30 11.52
C ASN A 207 -30.48 19.92 12.17
N ASN A 208 -30.32 20.25 13.45
CA ASN A 208 -29.14 19.80 14.18
C ASN A 208 -29.08 18.26 14.20
N GLY A 209 -27.97 17.69 13.79
CA GLY A 209 -27.82 16.24 13.68
C GLY A 209 -26.47 15.80 13.17
N ILE A 210 -26.29 14.49 13.05
CA ILE A 210 -25.13 13.84 12.43
C ILE A 210 -25.54 13.39 11.02
N TYR A 211 -24.73 13.78 10.06
CA TYR A 211 -24.92 13.47 8.65
C TYR A 211 -23.65 12.84 8.07
N MET A 212 -23.81 12.09 6.99
CA MET A 212 -22.73 11.46 6.24
C MET A 212 -22.66 12.01 4.81
#